data_bdbcc423bff9aa48c4602657723a97bd
#
_entry.id   bdbcc423bff9aa48c4602657723a97bd
#
_cell.length_a   1.000
_cell.length_b   1.000
_cell.length_c   1.000
_cell.angle_alpha   90.00
_cell.angle_beta   90.00
_cell.angle_gamma   90.00
#
_symmetry.space_group_name_H-M   'P 1'
#
loop_
_entity.id
_entity.type
_entity.pdbx_description
1 polymer ?
#
loop_
_entity_poly.entity_id
_entity_poly.type
_entity_poly.pdbx_seq_one_letter_code
_entity_poly.pdbx_strand_id
1 'polypeptide(L)'
;MITKKDFCESLNQVIHKNDKVIVIYSGLSQFLNKFSFKKNLVSEILTSIEKFVTKDRILIIPSFSAENFIRSNKFDLKHSIDNIGVLSKEALKRNYFRTPQPLHSYLIFGKKINSIKNLTHKTSWGEGSILDFMSKNEARICTLGLPWNQGCAYLHRFEEIYQVPWRYFKKFKGKMYKDSKFISNCEELKFSLPKLNLNEEIYNYYPFIKH
;
A
#
# COMPACT_ATOMS: atom_id res chain seq x y z
N MET A 1 -17.41 9.87 20.59
CA MET A 1 -16.56 8.69 20.28
C MET A 1 -17.16 7.96 19.08
N ILE A 2 -16.34 7.49 18.16
CA ILE A 2 -16.76 6.80 16.92
C ILE A 2 -17.20 5.38 17.29
N THR A 3 -18.45 5.05 17.02
CA THR A 3 -18.95 3.67 17.18
C THR A 3 -18.61 2.82 15.96
N LYS A 4 -18.74 1.50 16.09
CA LYS A 4 -18.59 0.58 14.94
C LYS A 4 -19.62 0.87 13.84
N LYS A 5 -20.82 1.31 14.23
CA LYS A 5 -21.87 1.71 13.30
C LYS A 5 -21.45 2.95 12.50
N ASP A 6 -21.01 4.01 13.19
CA ASP A 6 -20.53 5.24 12.53
C ASP A 6 -19.39 4.96 11.55
N PHE A 7 -18.47 4.07 11.94
CA PHE A 7 -17.37 3.66 11.06
C PHE A 7 -17.86 2.94 9.79
N CYS A 8 -18.80 1.99 9.95
CA CYS A 8 -19.39 1.29 8.80
C CYS A 8 -20.20 2.25 7.90
N GLU A 9 -20.94 3.18 8.47
CA GLU A 9 -21.69 4.21 7.72
C GLU A 9 -20.72 5.10 6.93
N SER A 10 -19.62 5.53 7.53
CA SER A 10 -18.57 6.28 6.82
C SER A 10 -17.97 5.49 5.65
N LEU A 11 -17.72 4.19 5.82
CA LEU A 11 -17.26 3.33 4.71
C LEU A 11 -18.29 3.26 3.58
N ASN A 12 -19.60 3.17 3.90
CA ASN A 12 -20.68 3.18 2.91
C ASN A 12 -20.75 4.48 2.10
N GLN A 13 -20.36 5.60 2.70
CA GLN A 13 -20.35 6.90 2.01
C GLN A 13 -19.20 7.02 1.01
N VAL A 14 -18.05 6.38 1.26
CA VAL A 14 -16.85 6.53 0.44
C VAL A 14 -16.59 5.36 -0.52
N ILE A 15 -17.12 4.17 -0.24
CA ILE A 15 -16.98 2.98 -1.08
C ILE A 15 -18.29 2.73 -1.83
N HIS A 16 -18.28 2.95 -3.13
CA HIS A 16 -19.45 2.85 -3.97
C HIS A 16 -19.69 1.41 -4.47
N LYS A 17 -20.91 1.10 -4.87
CA LYS A 17 -21.29 -0.25 -5.35
C LYS A 17 -20.47 -0.72 -6.56
N ASN A 18 -20.03 0.20 -7.40
CA ASN A 18 -19.27 -0.09 -8.62
C ASN A 18 -17.76 -0.21 -8.39
N ASP A 19 -17.25 0.17 -7.23
CA ASP A 19 -15.82 0.05 -6.91
C ASP A 19 -15.42 -1.42 -6.86
N LYS A 20 -14.57 -1.86 -7.78
CA LYS A 20 -14.08 -3.25 -7.86
C LYS A 20 -12.77 -3.44 -7.12
N VAL A 21 -11.95 -2.41 -7.07
CA VAL A 21 -10.67 -2.38 -6.38
C VAL A 21 -10.70 -1.29 -5.32
N ILE A 22 -10.52 -1.68 -4.07
CA ILE A 22 -10.53 -0.79 -2.91
C ILE A 22 -9.12 -0.78 -2.32
N VAL A 23 -8.55 0.40 -2.15
CA VAL A 23 -7.22 0.59 -1.58
C VAL A 23 -7.34 1.39 -0.29
N ILE A 24 -6.76 0.89 0.80
CA ILE A 24 -6.79 1.57 2.09
C ILE A 24 -5.37 1.93 2.53
N TYR A 25 -5.05 3.21 2.52
CA TYR A 25 -3.90 3.76 3.22
C TYR A 25 -4.31 4.16 4.64
N SER A 26 -3.57 3.76 5.67
CA SER A 26 -4.01 3.98 7.05
C SER A 26 -2.93 4.53 7.97
N GLY A 27 -3.32 5.50 8.81
CA GLY A 27 -2.55 6.04 9.91
C GLY A 27 -3.39 6.06 11.19
N LEU A 28 -3.65 4.87 11.77
CA LEU A 28 -4.60 4.71 12.86
C LEU A 28 -4.14 5.33 14.19
N SER A 29 -2.86 5.61 14.39
CA SER A 29 -2.31 6.12 15.66
C SER A 29 -3.03 7.37 16.17
N GLN A 30 -3.45 8.26 15.28
CA GLN A 30 -4.17 9.49 15.62
C GLN A 30 -5.64 9.26 16.00
N PHE A 31 -6.18 8.07 15.69
CA PHE A 31 -7.60 7.75 15.91
C PHE A 31 -7.85 6.79 17.04
N LEU A 32 -6.87 6.02 17.50
CA LEU A 32 -7.09 4.91 18.43
C LEU A 32 -7.91 5.32 19.67
N ASN A 33 -7.75 6.55 20.12
CA ASN A 33 -8.49 7.08 21.28
C ASN A 33 -9.91 7.57 20.98
N LYS A 34 -10.27 7.72 19.70
CA LYS A 34 -11.57 8.25 19.27
C LYS A 34 -12.65 7.18 19.10
N PHE A 35 -12.27 5.91 19.07
CA PHE A 35 -13.24 4.81 18.98
C PHE A 35 -13.80 4.41 20.34
N SER A 36 -15.10 4.07 20.36
CA SER A 36 -15.77 3.55 21.55
C SER A 36 -15.44 2.09 21.83
N PHE A 37 -15.07 1.32 20.81
CA PHE A 37 -14.67 -0.08 20.90
C PHE A 37 -13.15 -0.21 20.94
N LYS A 38 -12.61 -0.53 22.12
CA LYS A 38 -11.14 -0.55 22.34
C LYS A 38 -10.54 -1.97 22.26
N LYS A 39 -11.32 -2.99 22.64
CA LYS A 39 -10.84 -4.37 22.60
C LYS A 39 -10.68 -4.84 21.15
N ASN A 40 -9.48 -5.26 20.79
CA ASN A 40 -9.15 -5.71 19.42
C ASN A 40 -9.47 -4.70 18.31
N LEU A 41 -9.34 -3.41 18.60
CA LEU A 41 -9.75 -2.31 17.72
C LEU A 41 -9.28 -2.48 16.26
N VAL A 42 -7.99 -2.76 16.05
CA VAL A 42 -7.42 -2.89 14.68
C VAL A 42 -8.07 -4.06 13.95
N SER A 43 -8.26 -5.18 14.64
CA SER A 43 -8.92 -6.36 14.10
C SER A 43 -10.39 -6.07 13.74
N GLU A 44 -11.12 -5.34 14.58
CA GLU A 44 -12.51 -4.94 14.33
C GLU A 44 -12.63 -3.96 13.14
N ILE A 45 -11.70 -3.03 13.01
CA ILE A 45 -11.62 -2.13 11.86
C ILE A 45 -11.41 -2.94 10.59
N LEU A 46 -10.42 -3.84 10.56
CA LEU A 46 -10.13 -4.66 9.38
C LEU A 46 -11.33 -5.56 9.04
N THR A 47 -11.97 -6.18 10.02
CA THR A 47 -13.19 -6.98 9.82
C THR A 47 -14.33 -6.15 9.23
N SER A 48 -14.47 -4.90 9.65
CA SER A 48 -15.49 -4.00 9.09
C SER A 48 -15.18 -3.66 7.63
N ILE A 49 -13.92 -3.43 7.28
CA ILE A 49 -13.50 -3.19 5.89
C ILE A 49 -13.72 -4.45 5.03
N GLU A 50 -13.35 -5.63 5.54
CA GLU A 50 -13.53 -6.92 4.82
C GLU A 50 -14.98 -7.18 4.41
N LYS A 51 -15.97 -6.70 5.17
CA LYS A 51 -17.40 -6.83 4.82
C LYS A 51 -17.78 -6.15 3.50
N PHE A 52 -17.01 -5.14 3.09
CA PHE A 52 -17.19 -4.47 1.79
C PHE A 52 -16.56 -5.25 0.63
N VAL A 53 -15.73 -6.26 0.93
CA VAL A 53 -15.06 -7.07 -0.09
C VAL A 53 -15.95 -8.25 -0.50
N THR A 54 -16.86 -8.00 -1.42
CA THR A 54 -17.74 -9.01 -2.02
C THR A 54 -16.95 -9.93 -2.97
N LYS A 55 -17.66 -10.90 -3.60
CA LYS A 55 -17.05 -11.87 -4.56
C LYS A 55 -16.27 -11.18 -5.69
N ASP A 56 -16.69 -9.99 -6.09
CA ASP A 56 -16.15 -9.26 -7.24
C ASP A 56 -15.17 -8.15 -6.87
N ARG A 57 -14.85 -8.00 -5.59
CA ARG A 57 -14.00 -6.94 -5.08
C ARG A 57 -12.66 -7.44 -4.60
N ILE A 58 -11.67 -6.54 -4.67
CA ILE A 58 -10.32 -6.74 -4.13
C ILE A 58 -10.03 -5.60 -3.15
N LEU A 59 -9.52 -5.95 -1.98
CA LEU A 59 -8.94 -5.01 -1.02
C LEU A 59 -7.41 -5.04 -1.15
N ILE A 60 -6.81 -3.88 -1.21
CA ILE A 60 -5.37 -3.67 -1.29
C ILE A 60 -4.94 -2.80 -0.11
N ILE A 61 -3.97 -3.27 0.66
CA ILE A 61 -3.38 -2.55 1.80
C ILE A 61 -1.87 -2.46 1.58
N PRO A 62 -1.25 -1.27 1.65
CA PRO A 62 0.21 -1.14 1.56
C PRO A 62 0.91 -1.89 2.69
N SER A 63 2.06 -2.52 2.37
CA SER A 63 2.91 -3.23 3.34
C SER A 63 4.38 -3.07 2.96
N PHE A 64 4.85 -1.81 2.93
CA PHE A 64 6.18 -1.46 2.43
C PHE A 64 7.26 -1.88 3.43
N SER A 65 8.30 -2.54 2.91
CA SER A 65 9.44 -3.03 3.69
C SER A 65 10.78 -2.49 3.16
N ALA A 66 10.75 -1.35 2.49
CA ALA A 66 11.90 -0.78 1.79
C ALA A 66 13.14 -0.64 2.69
N GLU A 67 13.02 -0.04 3.87
CA GLU A 67 14.16 0.15 4.78
C GLU A 67 14.77 -1.19 5.21
N ASN A 68 13.92 -2.16 5.58
CA ASN A 68 14.37 -3.47 6.01
C ASN A 68 15.07 -4.22 4.86
N PHE A 69 14.50 -4.17 3.67
CA PHE A 69 15.08 -4.81 2.49
C PHE A 69 16.42 -4.16 2.07
N ILE A 70 16.51 -2.84 2.08
CA ILE A 70 17.75 -2.12 1.73
C ILE A 70 18.88 -2.47 2.69
N ARG A 71 18.59 -2.68 3.98
CA ARG A 71 19.60 -3.05 4.98
C ARG A 71 20.01 -4.52 4.90
N SER A 72 19.06 -5.42 4.65
CA SER A 72 19.29 -6.87 4.78
C SER A 72 19.46 -7.60 3.46
N ASN A 73 19.02 -7.02 2.35
CA ASN A 73 18.85 -7.68 1.06
C ASN A 73 17.94 -8.95 1.13
N LYS A 74 17.08 -9.02 2.15
CA LYS A 74 16.18 -10.16 2.39
C LYS A 74 14.73 -9.67 2.47
N PHE A 75 13.86 -10.36 1.78
CA PHE A 75 12.42 -10.14 1.80
C PHE A 75 11.70 -11.45 2.07
N ASP A 76 11.06 -11.56 3.21
CA ASP A 76 10.18 -12.69 3.54
C ASP A 76 8.73 -12.25 3.37
N LEU A 77 7.99 -12.98 2.53
CA LEU A 77 6.59 -12.70 2.22
C LEU A 77 5.69 -12.68 3.47
N LYS A 78 6.09 -13.38 4.53
CA LYS A 78 5.31 -13.51 5.75
C LYS A 78 5.88 -12.70 6.92
N HIS A 79 7.21 -12.64 7.02
CA HIS A 79 7.89 -12.11 8.21
C HIS A 79 8.60 -10.78 8.00
N SER A 80 8.79 -10.30 6.76
CA SER A 80 9.40 -8.98 6.57
C SER A 80 8.57 -7.89 7.21
N ILE A 81 9.21 -7.17 8.12
CA ILE A 81 8.59 -6.06 8.86
C ILE A 81 8.21 -4.97 7.87
N ASP A 82 6.98 -4.50 7.95
CA ASP A 82 6.56 -3.27 7.32
C ASP A 82 6.49 -2.14 8.35
N ASN A 83 6.84 -0.95 7.91
CA ASN A 83 6.85 0.26 8.75
C ASN A 83 5.62 1.14 8.48
N ILE A 84 4.62 0.62 7.73
CA ILE A 84 3.45 1.41 7.28
C ILE A 84 2.42 1.59 8.40
N GLY A 85 2.21 0.55 9.24
CA GLY A 85 1.28 0.72 10.35
C GLY A 85 0.66 -0.57 10.88
N VAL A 86 -0.30 -0.39 11.79
CA VAL A 86 -0.91 -1.51 12.51
C VAL A 86 -1.93 -2.30 11.68
N LEU A 87 -2.56 -1.65 10.67
CA LEU A 87 -3.55 -2.32 9.82
C LEU A 87 -2.90 -3.38 8.92
N SER A 88 -1.76 -3.06 8.32
CA SER A 88 -0.98 -4.01 7.51
C SER A 88 -0.46 -5.17 8.36
N LYS A 89 0.00 -4.91 9.58
CA LYS A 89 0.41 -5.97 10.51
C LYS A 89 -0.74 -6.92 10.85
N GLU A 90 -1.95 -6.41 11.03
CA GLU A 90 -3.13 -7.24 11.28
C GLU A 90 -3.51 -8.06 10.03
N ALA A 91 -3.43 -7.47 8.84
CA ALA A 91 -3.70 -8.17 7.58
C ALA A 91 -2.67 -9.31 7.31
N LEU A 92 -1.41 -9.10 7.66
CA LEU A 92 -0.37 -10.16 7.61
C LEU A 92 -0.72 -11.34 8.54
N LYS A 93 -1.18 -11.07 9.76
CA LYS A 93 -1.63 -12.12 10.70
C LYS A 93 -2.80 -12.93 10.13
N ARG A 94 -3.67 -12.33 9.32
CA ARG A 94 -4.78 -12.97 8.63
C ARG A 94 -4.38 -13.68 7.33
N ASN A 95 -3.07 -13.79 7.04
CA ASN A 95 -2.52 -14.45 5.87
C ASN A 95 -3.03 -13.87 4.54
N TYR A 96 -3.21 -12.54 4.44
CA TYR A 96 -3.44 -11.89 3.16
C TYR A 96 -2.30 -12.21 2.19
N PHE A 97 -2.62 -12.33 0.91
CA PHE A 97 -1.58 -12.52 -0.09
C PHE A 97 -0.69 -11.26 -0.15
N ARG A 98 0.60 -11.42 0.04
CA ARG A 98 1.57 -10.35 -0.10
C ARG A 98 2.21 -10.41 -1.48
N THR A 99 2.24 -9.27 -2.19
CA THR A 99 2.91 -9.18 -3.48
C THR A 99 4.42 -9.34 -3.34
N PRO A 100 5.12 -9.90 -4.37
CA PRO A 100 6.54 -10.24 -4.26
C PRO A 100 7.51 -9.06 -4.42
N GLN A 101 7.01 -7.83 -4.37
CA GLN A 101 7.84 -6.62 -4.45
C GLN A 101 8.53 -6.35 -3.11
N PRO A 102 9.87 -6.40 -3.03
CA PRO A 102 10.57 -6.32 -1.74
C PRO A 102 10.59 -4.93 -1.11
N LEU A 103 10.45 -3.85 -1.90
CA LEU A 103 10.40 -2.48 -1.37
C LEU A 103 8.95 -2.08 -1.07
N HIS A 104 8.07 -2.24 -2.06
CA HIS A 104 6.71 -1.70 -2.06
C HIS A 104 5.69 -2.81 -2.27
N SER A 105 5.70 -3.81 -1.36
CA SER A 105 4.69 -4.86 -1.36
C SER A 105 3.34 -4.37 -0.90
N TYR A 106 2.29 -5.08 -1.30
CA TYR A 106 0.91 -4.86 -0.89
C TYR A 106 0.29 -6.16 -0.40
N LEU A 107 -0.64 -6.03 0.52
CA LEU A 107 -1.45 -7.12 1.05
C LEU A 107 -2.80 -7.12 0.36
N ILE A 108 -3.19 -8.27 -0.17
CA ILE A 108 -4.36 -8.41 -1.03
C ILE A 108 -5.35 -9.38 -0.40
N PHE A 109 -6.61 -8.97 -0.33
CA PHE A 109 -7.72 -9.78 0.12
C PHE A 109 -8.86 -9.76 -0.90
N GLY A 110 -9.48 -10.91 -1.16
CA GLY A 110 -10.60 -11.06 -2.09
C GLY A 110 -10.41 -12.22 -3.04
N LYS A 111 -11.48 -12.60 -3.76
CA LYS A 111 -11.48 -13.80 -4.62
C LYS A 111 -10.75 -13.63 -5.95
N LYS A 112 -10.63 -12.41 -6.46
CA LYS A 112 -9.98 -12.12 -7.75
C LYS A 112 -8.45 -11.89 -7.66
N ILE A 113 -7.82 -12.46 -6.66
CA ILE A 113 -6.38 -12.30 -6.39
C ILE A 113 -5.48 -12.73 -7.55
N ASN A 114 -5.93 -13.64 -8.42
CA ASN A 114 -5.14 -14.13 -9.55
C ASN A 114 -4.80 -13.04 -10.56
N SER A 115 -5.66 -12.02 -10.72
CA SER A 115 -5.36 -10.88 -11.58
C SER A 115 -4.13 -10.09 -11.12
N ILE A 116 -3.85 -10.11 -9.81
CA ILE A 116 -2.68 -9.46 -9.20
C ILE A 116 -1.46 -10.40 -9.21
N LYS A 117 -1.66 -11.70 -8.98
CA LYS A 117 -0.56 -12.69 -9.02
C LYS A 117 0.13 -12.74 -10.38
N ASN A 118 -0.60 -12.46 -11.45
CA ASN A 118 -0.11 -12.49 -12.82
C ASN A 118 0.61 -11.20 -13.26
N LEU A 119 0.66 -10.17 -12.41
CA LEU A 119 1.45 -8.97 -12.69
C LEU A 119 2.95 -9.29 -12.65
N THR A 120 3.73 -8.52 -13.40
CA THR A 120 5.19 -8.74 -13.46
C THR A 120 5.91 -8.38 -12.17
N HIS A 121 5.38 -7.39 -11.43
CA HIS A 121 5.93 -6.87 -10.17
C HIS A 121 7.39 -6.42 -10.23
N LYS A 122 7.92 -6.10 -11.42
CA LYS A 122 9.34 -5.74 -11.62
C LYS A 122 9.66 -4.30 -11.22
N THR A 123 8.67 -3.42 -11.28
CA THR A 123 8.81 -2.00 -10.94
C THR A 123 7.92 -1.64 -9.77
N SER A 124 8.34 -0.63 -8.99
CA SER A 124 7.54 -0.11 -7.88
C SER A 124 6.26 0.58 -8.35
N TRP A 125 6.34 1.36 -9.44
CA TRP A 125 5.29 2.31 -9.82
C TRP A 125 4.80 2.18 -11.27
N GLY A 126 5.64 1.64 -12.15
CA GLY A 126 5.42 1.58 -13.59
C GLY A 126 4.51 0.45 -14.03
N GLU A 127 4.61 0.12 -15.32
CA GLU A 127 3.80 -0.92 -15.94
C GLU A 127 3.99 -2.29 -15.29
N GLY A 128 2.89 -3.02 -15.09
CA GLY A 128 2.88 -4.31 -14.42
C GLY A 128 3.07 -4.25 -12.91
N SER A 129 3.09 -3.05 -12.30
CA SER A 129 3.05 -2.87 -10.84
C SER A 129 1.61 -2.90 -10.30
N ILE A 130 1.49 -2.92 -8.97
CA ILE A 130 0.19 -2.74 -8.31
C ILE A 130 -0.42 -1.39 -8.62
N LEU A 131 0.37 -0.32 -8.75
CA LEU A 131 -0.17 1.00 -9.08
C LEU A 131 -0.70 1.07 -10.50
N ASP A 132 -0.08 0.35 -11.45
CA ASP A 132 -0.59 0.17 -12.79
C ASP A 132 -1.93 -0.57 -12.79
N PHE A 133 -2.02 -1.64 -12.01
CA PHE A 133 -3.27 -2.39 -11.81
C PHE A 133 -4.37 -1.49 -11.22
N MET A 134 -4.05 -0.71 -10.19
CA MET A 134 -4.99 0.26 -9.59
C MET A 134 -5.50 1.25 -10.62
N SER A 135 -4.61 1.79 -11.46
CA SER A 135 -4.96 2.75 -12.51
C SER A 135 -5.90 2.13 -13.56
N LYS A 136 -5.53 0.95 -14.08
CA LYS A 136 -6.30 0.25 -15.12
C LYS A 136 -7.68 -0.23 -14.64
N ASN A 137 -7.88 -0.34 -13.34
CA ASN A 137 -9.13 -0.81 -12.73
C ASN A 137 -9.87 0.30 -11.95
N GLU A 138 -9.54 1.57 -12.17
CA GLU A 138 -10.20 2.72 -11.55
C GLU A 138 -10.36 2.55 -10.03
N ALA A 139 -9.27 2.16 -9.36
CA ALA A 139 -9.29 1.80 -7.95
C ALA A 139 -9.79 2.96 -7.07
N ARG A 140 -10.70 2.65 -6.15
CA ARG A 140 -11.12 3.56 -5.07
C ARG A 140 -10.02 3.62 -4.02
N ILE A 141 -9.31 4.74 -3.94
CA ILE A 141 -8.27 4.97 -2.94
C ILE A 141 -8.87 5.72 -1.76
N CYS A 142 -8.77 5.13 -0.58
CA CYS A 142 -9.27 5.69 0.67
C CYS A 142 -8.10 5.90 1.63
N THR A 143 -8.09 7.03 2.33
CA THR A 143 -7.19 7.26 3.45
C THR A 143 -7.97 7.13 4.76
N LEU A 144 -7.45 6.33 5.68
CA LEU A 144 -8.02 6.12 7.00
C LEU A 144 -7.08 6.72 8.05
N GLY A 145 -7.40 7.91 8.52
CA GLY A 145 -6.62 8.61 9.51
C GLY A 145 -5.35 9.27 9.03
N LEU A 146 -5.24 9.45 7.75
CA LEU A 146 -4.16 10.19 7.12
C LEU A 146 -4.76 11.28 6.22
N PRO A 147 -4.19 12.48 6.20
CA PRO A 147 -4.46 13.41 5.12
C PRO A 147 -3.97 12.82 3.80
N TRP A 148 -4.68 13.12 2.72
CA TRP A 148 -4.42 12.57 1.39
C TRP A 148 -2.95 12.70 0.95
N ASN A 149 -2.35 13.86 1.18
CA ASN A 149 -0.97 14.16 0.80
C ASN A 149 0.10 13.38 1.58
N GLN A 150 -0.24 12.75 2.69
CA GLN A 150 0.72 11.99 3.52
C GLN A 150 0.64 10.48 3.32
N GLY A 151 -0.44 9.97 2.73
CA GLY A 151 -0.70 8.54 2.66
C GLY A 151 -0.60 7.92 1.28
N CYS A 152 -0.70 8.71 0.22
CA CYS A 152 -0.93 8.15 -1.10
C CYS A 152 0.35 8.02 -1.95
N ALA A 153 0.98 6.83 -1.90
CA ALA A 153 2.10 6.50 -2.79
C ALA A 153 1.71 6.46 -4.28
N TYR A 154 0.41 6.48 -4.61
CA TYR A 154 -0.07 6.44 -5.98
C TYR A 154 0.43 7.62 -6.84
N LEU A 155 0.72 8.76 -6.24
CA LEU A 155 1.27 9.92 -6.94
C LEU A 155 2.61 9.63 -7.60
N HIS A 156 3.42 8.73 -7.05
CA HIS A 156 4.71 8.35 -7.64
C HIS A 156 4.58 7.66 -9.00
N ARG A 157 3.41 7.10 -9.32
CA ARG A 157 3.14 6.57 -10.65
C ARG A 157 3.18 7.67 -11.72
N PHE A 158 2.61 8.82 -11.43
CA PHE A 158 2.66 9.96 -12.36
C PHE A 158 4.08 10.48 -12.53
N GLU A 159 4.87 10.55 -11.45
CA GLU A 159 6.27 10.91 -11.53
C GLU A 159 7.05 9.96 -12.46
N GLU A 160 6.77 8.65 -12.41
CA GLU A 160 7.40 7.66 -13.29
C GLU A 160 6.90 7.76 -14.73
N ILE A 161 5.60 7.92 -14.97
CA ILE A 161 5.03 8.07 -16.32
C ILE A 161 5.60 9.29 -17.04
N TYR A 162 5.69 10.41 -16.34
CA TYR A 162 6.22 11.66 -16.91
C TYR A 162 7.73 11.78 -16.82
N GLN A 163 8.41 10.78 -16.25
CA GLN A 163 9.87 10.72 -16.07
C GLN A 163 10.44 12.05 -15.54
N VAL A 164 9.85 12.52 -14.45
CA VAL A 164 10.21 13.82 -13.86
C VAL A 164 11.73 13.95 -13.64
N PRO A 165 12.35 15.09 -13.96
CA PRO A 165 13.81 15.22 -14.05
C PRO A 165 14.55 15.12 -12.72
N TRP A 166 13.84 15.26 -11.59
CA TRP A 166 14.43 15.17 -10.24
C TRP A 166 14.46 13.77 -9.66
N ARG A 167 14.03 12.74 -10.40
CA ARG A 167 14.06 11.34 -10.00
C ARG A 167 14.94 10.52 -10.92
N TYR A 168 15.35 9.35 -10.47
CA TYR A 168 16.08 8.39 -11.30
C TYR A 168 15.70 6.95 -10.96
N PHE A 169 15.98 6.06 -11.90
CA PHE A 169 15.79 4.63 -11.68
C PHE A 169 16.94 4.02 -10.89
N LYS A 170 16.59 3.25 -9.87
CA LYS A 170 17.54 2.40 -9.17
C LYS A 170 16.97 0.99 -9.02
N LYS A 171 17.78 0.00 -9.35
CA LYS A 171 17.46 -1.41 -9.18
C LYS A 171 17.97 -1.91 -7.84
N PHE A 172 17.09 -2.54 -7.07
CA PHE A 172 17.40 -3.19 -5.81
C PHE A 172 17.30 -4.70 -6.00
N LYS A 173 18.31 -5.44 -5.53
CA LYS A 173 18.39 -6.89 -5.66
C LYS A 173 18.55 -7.54 -4.28
N GLY A 174 18.01 -8.75 -4.13
CA GLY A 174 18.11 -9.50 -2.89
C GLY A 174 17.54 -10.91 -3.01
N LYS A 175 17.23 -11.51 -1.87
CA LYS A 175 16.69 -12.86 -1.75
C LYS A 175 15.29 -12.83 -1.17
N MET A 176 14.38 -13.59 -1.78
CA MET A 176 13.01 -13.75 -1.32
C MET A 176 12.83 -15.05 -0.56
N TYR A 177 12.09 -14.96 0.54
CA TYR A 177 11.79 -16.06 1.44
C TYR A 177 10.28 -16.16 1.67
N LYS A 178 9.82 -17.32 2.11
CA LYS A 178 8.50 -17.54 2.68
C LYS A 178 8.64 -18.46 3.88
N ASP A 179 8.15 -18.05 5.04
CA ASP A 179 8.35 -18.77 6.31
C ASP A 179 9.83 -19.12 6.55
N SER A 180 10.71 -18.15 6.32
CA SER A 180 12.17 -18.27 6.45
C SER A 180 12.84 -19.26 5.46
N LYS A 181 12.09 -19.89 4.55
CA LYS A 181 12.62 -20.74 3.49
C LYS A 181 12.90 -19.92 2.25
N PHE A 182 14.11 -20.07 1.69
CA PHE A 182 14.48 -19.41 0.44
C PHE A 182 13.57 -19.86 -0.71
N ILE A 183 13.07 -18.92 -1.50
CA ILE A 183 12.25 -19.19 -2.69
C ILE A 183 13.04 -18.89 -3.96
N SER A 184 13.54 -17.66 -4.08
CA SER A 184 14.20 -17.17 -5.30
C SER A 184 15.01 -15.90 -5.01
N ASN A 185 15.82 -15.49 -5.97
CA ASN A 185 16.27 -14.11 -6.02
C ASN A 185 15.11 -13.20 -6.39
N CYS A 186 15.16 -11.96 -5.92
CA CYS A 186 14.17 -10.93 -6.22
C CYS A 186 14.85 -9.63 -6.61
N GLU A 187 14.13 -8.83 -7.40
CA GLU A 187 14.55 -7.49 -7.74
C GLU A 187 13.36 -6.56 -7.87
N GLU A 188 13.57 -5.29 -7.61
CA GLU A 188 12.58 -4.23 -7.82
C GLU A 188 13.25 -2.99 -8.37
N LEU A 189 12.71 -2.46 -9.46
CA LEU A 189 13.11 -1.20 -10.06
C LEU A 189 12.29 -0.06 -9.44
N LYS A 190 12.96 0.91 -8.85
CA LYS A 190 12.32 2.07 -8.23
C LYS A 190 12.73 3.35 -8.93
N PHE A 191 11.76 4.13 -9.39
CA PHE A 191 11.97 5.46 -9.99
C PHE A 191 11.89 6.60 -8.98
N SER A 192 11.48 6.40 -7.78
CA SER A 192 11.13 7.45 -6.83
C SER A 192 12.26 7.92 -5.91
N LEU A 193 13.52 7.76 -6.30
CA LEU A 193 14.65 8.32 -5.55
C LEU A 193 14.94 9.74 -6.03
N PRO A 194 15.10 10.73 -5.13
CA PRO A 194 15.54 12.06 -5.51
C PRO A 194 16.98 12.00 -6.03
N LYS A 195 17.27 12.80 -7.05
CA LYS A 195 18.65 13.03 -7.48
C LYS A 195 19.38 13.79 -6.37
N LEU A 196 20.57 13.34 -6.01
CA LEU A 196 21.49 14.12 -5.17
C LEU A 196 21.85 15.38 -5.94
N ASN A 197 21.85 16.55 -5.31
CA ASN A 197 22.15 17.88 -5.87
C ASN A 197 20.99 18.64 -6.53
N LEU A 198 19.76 18.32 -6.18
CA LEU A 198 18.66 19.23 -6.48
C LEU A 198 18.72 20.42 -5.51
N ASN A 199 18.74 21.66 -6.04
CA ASN A 199 18.57 22.85 -5.23
C ASN A 199 17.26 22.75 -4.45
N GLU A 200 17.26 23.18 -3.19
CA GLU A 200 16.08 23.15 -2.30
C GLU A 200 14.83 23.79 -2.90
N GLU A 201 15.02 24.71 -3.86
CA GLU A 201 13.94 25.37 -4.60
C GLU A 201 13.00 24.39 -5.30
N ILE A 202 13.48 23.21 -5.76
CA ILE A 202 12.61 22.22 -6.44
C ILE A 202 11.73 21.47 -5.43
N TYR A 203 12.15 21.35 -4.18
CA TYR A 203 11.31 20.80 -3.11
C TYR A 203 10.18 21.76 -2.68
N ASN A 204 10.31 23.05 -2.93
CA ASN A 204 9.28 24.04 -2.68
C ASN A 204 8.16 24.05 -3.75
N TYR A 205 8.30 23.27 -4.82
CA TYR A 205 7.25 23.07 -5.83
C TYR A 205 6.17 22.04 -5.43
N TYR A 206 5.88 21.92 -4.13
CA TYR A 206 4.62 21.34 -3.66
C TYR A 206 3.55 22.41 -3.26
N PRO A 207 3.39 23.54 -3.99
CA PRO A 207 2.32 24.49 -3.67
C PRO A 207 0.93 24.00 -4.14
N PHE A 208 0.86 22.92 -4.92
CA PHE A 208 -0.43 22.43 -5.46
C PHE A 208 -1.25 21.54 -4.51
N ILE A 209 -0.81 21.34 -3.27
CA ILE A 209 -1.53 20.51 -2.29
C ILE A 209 -2.00 21.36 -1.08
N LYS A 210 -2.16 22.64 -1.24
CA LYS A 210 -2.69 23.54 -0.19
C LYS A 210 -4.12 24.00 -0.45
N HIS A 211 -4.95 23.24 -1.15
CA HIS A 211 -6.39 23.52 -1.23
C HIS A 211 -7.21 22.24 -1.23
#